data_a8dbce4559edde881e6234a62ac31691
#
_entry.id   a8dbce4559edde881e6234a62ac31691
#
_cell.length_a   1.000
_cell.length_b   1.000
_cell.length_c   1.000
_cell.angle_alpha   90.00
_cell.angle_beta   90.00
_cell.angle_gamma   90.00
#
_symmetry.space_group_name_H-M   'P 1'
#
loop_
_entity.id
_entity.type
_entity.pdbx_description
1 polymer ?
#
loop_
_entity_poly.entity_id
_entity_poly.type
_entity_poly.pdbx_seq_one_letter_code
_entity_poly.pdbx_strand_id
1 'polypeptide(L)'
;MQGHTKAQRWKPDRFTITVPDNWFALDTQAARSSVAISRMAAARVRDHPRLAGQGSSVARILREAAAYADRRGAVYCAVMIEEVRGAGLSACLTVCLHSAQDEPDLRRSSRHGRDFGRPGRDLLWHGRAVPYLPSRRWWRRVGFVDLPAAGRAVRTCAFEQQRPMDGGPAAIRLVMRTTVPIPGLDRVAVISCASPNTGLAPALHGLFEEVTATFRFIHDPQLPELEL
;
A
#
# COMPACT_ATOMS: atom_id res chain seq x y z
N MET A 1 -18.63 11.25 45.97
CA MET A 1 -17.30 11.01 45.37
C MET A 1 -17.50 10.16 44.12
N GLN A 2 -17.57 10.79 42.96
CA GLN A 2 -17.69 10.08 41.68
C GLN A 2 -16.27 9.82 41.19
N GLY A 3 -15.85 8.55 41.23
CA GLY A 3 -14.57 8.11 40.66
C GLY A 3 -14.62 8.21 39.14
N HIS A 4 -13.92 9.18 38.57
CA HIS A 4 -13.64 9.23 37.14
C HIS A 4 -12.66 8.10 36.85
N THR A 5 -13.18 6.97 36.40
CA THR A 5 -12.37 5.92 35.79
C THR A 5 -11.77 6.54 34.51
N LYS A 6 -10.48 6.92 34.55
CA LYS A 6 -9.72 7.28 33.36
C LYS A 6 -9.83 6.07 32.43
N ALA A 7 -10.59 6.20 31.33
CA ALA A 7 -10.59 5.21 30.29
C ALA A 7 -9.14 5.02 29.86
N GLN A 8 -8.60 3.85 30.14
CA GLN A 8 -7.24 3.46 29.76
C GLN A 8 -7.19 3.56 28.23
N ARG A 9 -6.45 4.53 27.71
CA ARG A 9 -6.32 4.73 26.27
C ARG A 9 -5.60 3.50 25.72
N TRP A 10 -6.34 2.69 24.95
CA TRP A 10 -5.79 1.54 24.24
C TRP A 10 -4.75 2.03 23.24
N LYS A 11 -3.52 1.50 23.32
CA LYS A 11 -2.44 1.73 22.38
C LYS A 11 -2.06 0.39 21.76
N PRO A 12 -2.04 0.25 20.43
CA PRO A 12 -1.59 -0.98 19.80
C PRO A 12 -0.07 -1.08 19.82
N ASP A 13 0.45 -2.31 20.01
CA ASP A 13 1.89 -2.59 20.00
C ASP A 13 2.39 -2.94 18.61
N ARG A 14 1.51 -3.47 17.77
CA ARG A 14 1.82 -3.92 16.41
C ARG A 14 0.57 -3.94 15.52
N PHE A 15 0.77 -4.26 14.28
CA PHE A 15 -0.32 -4.48 13.31
C PHE A 15 -0.13 -5.79 12.56
N THR A 16 -1.22 -6.26 11.93
CA THR A 16 -1.17 -7.29 10.90
C THR A 16 -1.89 -6.83 9.65
N ILE A 17 -1.44 -7.34 8.52
CA ILE A 17 -2.09 -7.22 7.22
C ILE A 17 -1.90 -8.55 6.49
N THR A 18 -2.97 -9.06 5.92
CA THR A 18 -2.93 -10.31 5.15
C THR A 18 -2.84 -9.96 3.67
N VAL A 19 -1.87 -10.54 3.00
CA VAL A 19 -1.74 -10.46 1.54
C VAL A 19 -2.02 -11.84 0.93
N PRO A 20 -2.50 -11.93 -0.32
CA PRO A 20 -2.67 -13.21 -1.02
C PRO A 20 -1.36 -13.99 -1.15
N ASP A 21 -1.44 -15.30 -1.33
CA ASP A 21 -0.28 -16.22 -1.38
C ASP A 21 0.73 -15.90 -2.49
N ASN A 22 0.27 -15.24 -3.55
CA ASN A 22 1.14 -14.81 -4.65
C ASN A 22 1.94 -13.53 -4.35
N TRP A 23 1.73 -12.92 -3.18
CA TRP A 23 2.57 -11.87 -2.66
C TRP A 23 3.65 -12.44 -1.74
N PHE A 24 4.75 -11.75 -1.61
CA PHE A 24 5.81 -12.11 -0.67
C PHE A 24 6.34 -10.87 0.06
N ALA A 25 6.62 -11.03 1.34
CA ALA A 25 7.21 -10.00 2.16
C ALA A 25 8.65 -9.71 1.68
N LEU A 26 8.97 -8.43 1.52
CA LEU A 26 10.29 -7.97 1.15
C LEU A 26 10.99 -7.44 2.40
N ASP A 27 12.08 -8.09 2.80
CA ASP A 27 12.97 -7.53 3.80
C ASP A 27 13.71 -6.32 3.20
N THR A 28 13.26 -5.12 3.58
CA THR A 28 13.80 -3.87 3.05
C THR A 28 15.24 -3.62 3.48
N GLN A 29 15.68 -4.16 4.62
CA GLN A 29 17.07 -4.05 5.08
C GLN A 29 17.99 -4.96 4.25
N ALA A 30 17.61 -6.23 4.08
CA ALA A 30 18.35 -7.16 3.22
C ALA A 30 18.36 -6.67 1.76
N ALA A 31 17.29 -6.06 1.29
CA ALA A 31 17.15 -5.55 -0.07
C ALA A 31 18.00 -4.31 -0.41
N ARG A 32 18.75 -3.77 0.56
CA ARG A 32 19.82 -2.78 0.29
C ARG A 32 21.04 -3.42 -0.41
N SER A 33 21.20 -4.74 -0.31
CA SER A 33 22.26 -5.48 -0.97
C SER A 33 21.83 -5.96 -2.37
N SER A 34 22.62 -5.65 -3.40
CA SER A 34 22.40 -6.15 -4.75
C SER A 34 22.44 -7.68 -4.83
N VAL A 35 23.28 -8.30 -4.00
CA VAL A 35 23.39 -9.77 -3.89
C VAL A 35 22.12 -10.37 -3.32
N ALA A 36 21.55 -9.76 -2.28
CA ALA A 36 20.30 -10.23 -1.68
C ALA A 36 19.13 -10.08 -2.67
N ILE A 37 19.04 -8.96 -3.39
CA ILE A 37 18.05 -8.78 -4.47
C ILE A 37 18.19 -9.88 -5.54
N SER A 38 19.41 -10.17 -5.98
CA SER A 38 19.64 -11.22 -7.00
C SER A 38 19.21 -12.59 -6.51
N ARG A 39 19.49 -12.92 -5.23
CA ARG A 39 19.04 -14.17 -4.61
C ARG A 39 17.51 -14.26 -4.52
N MET A 40 16.86 -13.19 -4.08
CA MET A 40 15.39 -13.12 -4.03
C MET A 40 14.76 -13.27 -5.41
N ALA A 41 15.31 -12.60 -6.42
CA ALA A 41 14.85 -12.72 -7.80
C ALA A 41 15.01 -14.15 -8.34
N ALA A 42 16.16 -14.76 -8.10
CA ALA A 42 16.42 -16.15 -8.51
C ALA A 42 15.47 -17.14 -7.82
N ALA A 43 15.22 -16.97 -6.51
CA ALA A 43 14.26 -17.77 -5.78
C ALA A 43 12.85 -17.62 -6.39
N ARG A 44 12.40 -16.38 -6.62
CA ARG A 44 11.07 -16.12 -7.20
C ARG A 44 10.90 -16.75 -8.57
N VAL A 45 11.91 -16.63 -9.44
CA VAL A 45 11.88 -17.26 -10.79
C VAL A 45 11.83 -18.78 -10.71
N ARG A 46 12.57 -19.38 -9.77
CA ARG A 46 12.57 -20.84 -9.55
C ARG A 46 11.21 -21.34 -9.07
N ASP A 47 10.59 -20.62 -8.14
CA ASP A 47 9.33 -21.03 -7.51
C ASP A 47 8.11 -20.74 -8.43
N HIS A 48 8.28 -19.91 -9.47
CA HIS A 48 7.26 -19.56 -10.43
C HIS A 48 7.74 -19.76 -11.88
N PRO A 49 7.51 -20.96 -12.47
CA PRO A 49 8.00 -21.29 -13.81
C PRO A 49 7.59 -20.32 -14.92
N ARG A 50 6.43 -19.63 -14.75
CA ARG A 50 5.96 -18.59 -15.69
C ARG A 50 6.89 -17.37 -15.77
N LEU A 51 7.73 -17.17 -14.77
CA LEU A 51 8.74 -16.11 -14.74
C LEU A 51 10.10 -16.55 -15.29
N ALA A 52 10.17 -17.76 -15.88
CA ALA A 52 11.40 -18.26 -16.46
C ALA A 52 11.96 -17.28 -17.51
N GLY A 53 13.27 -16.99 -17.44
CA GLY A 53 13.92 -15.99 -18.29
C GLY A 53 13.70 -14.53 -17.90
N GLN A 54 12.86 -14.21 -16.91
CA GLN A 54 12.56 -12.84 -16.52
C GLN A 54 13.36 -12.37 -15.28
N GLY A 55 14.43 -13.04 -14.91
CA GLY A 55 15.19 -12.76 -13.68
C GLY A 55 15.66 -11.31 -13.55
N SER A 56 16.10 -10.68 -14.64
CA SER A 56 16.51 -9.26 -14.66
C SER A 56 15.33 -8.31 -14.38
N SER A 57 14.17 -8.58 -14.95
CA SER A 57 12.94 -7.81 -14.74
C SER A 57 12.45 -7.95 -13.30
N VAL A 58 12.45 -9.17 -12.76
CA VAL A 58 12.11 -9.43 -11.35
C VAL A 58 13.07 -8.70 -10.42
N ALA A 59 14.39 -8.78 -10.66
CA ALA A 59 15.38 -8.08 -9.85
C ALA A 59 15.22 -6.54 -9.90
N ARG A 60 14.84 -5.99 -11.05
CA ARG A 60 14.55 -4.56 -11.18
C ARG A 60 13.32 -4.16 -10.37
N ILE A 61 12.21 -4.92 -10.46
CA ILE A 61 10.99 -4.66 -9.68
C ILE A 61 11.28 -4.69 -8.19
N LEU A 62 12.04 -5.68 -7.72
CA LEU A 62 12.42 -5.81 -6.30
C LEU A 62 13.26 -4.62 -5.83
N ARG A 63 14.24 -4.17 -6.62
CA ARG A 63 15.05 -2.99 -6.30
C ARG A 63 14.20 -1.73 -6.21
N GLU A 64 13.29 -1.53 -7.15
CA GLU A 64 12.39 -0.37 -7.15
C GLU A 64 11.46 -0.38 -5.92
N ALA A 65 10.90 -1.55 -5.57
CA ALA A 65 10.04 -1.71 -4.40
C ALA A 65 10.81 -1.46 -3.10
N ALA A 66 12.01 -2.04 -2.96
CA ALA A 66 12.87 -1.84 -1.79
C ALA A 66 13.25 -0.37 -1.61
N ALA A 67 13.69 0.27 -2.68
CA ALA A 67 14.06 1.68 -2.64
C ALA A 67 12.86 2.60 -2.38
N TYR A 68 11.68 2.25 -2.86
CA TYR A 68 10.45 2.97 -2.54
C TYR A 68 10.11 2.85 -1.05
N ALA A 69 10.17 1.63 -0.50
CA ALA A 69 9.92 1.35 0.89
C ALA A 69 10.93 2.07 1.82
N ASP A 70 12.23 1.99 1.49
CA ASP A 70 13.29 2.62 2.27
C ASP A 70 13.14 4.15 2.33
N ARG A 71 12.90 4.81 1.18
CA ARG A 71 12.69 6.26 1.15
C ARG A 71 11.49 6.75 1.95
N ARG A 72 10.51 5.87 2.20
CA ARG A 72 9.31 6.19 2.98
C ARG A 72 9.39 5.74 4.43
N GLY A 73 10.48 5.11 4.85
CA GLY A 73 10.59 4.53 6.18
C GLY A 73 9.55 3.45 6.42
N ALA A 74 9.29 2.61 5.41
CA ALA A 74 8.28 1.57 5.52
C ALA A 74 8.71 0.52 6.55
N VAL A 75 7.81 0.19 7.46
CA VAL A 75 7.97 -0.87 8.48
C VAL A 75 7.53 -2.23 7.96
N TYR A 76 6.81 -2.26 6.83
CA TYR A 76 6.43 -3.47 6.12
C TYR A 76 6.39 -3.21 4.62
N CYS A 77 6.83 -4.18 3.83
CA CYS A 77 6.73 -4.16 2.37
C CYS A 77 6.39 -5.55 1.86
N ALA A 78 5.45 -5.63 0.93
CA ALA A 78 5.15 -6.85 0.19
C ALA A 78 5.05 -6.56 -1.30
N VAL A 79 5.43 -7.54 -2.12
CA VAL A 79 5.49 -7.40 -3.59
C VAL A 79 4.78 -8.58 -4.24
N MET A 80 3.99 -8.30 -5.25
CA MET A 80 3.43 -9.27 -6.18
C MET A 80 4.15 -9.15 -7.51
N ILE A 81 4.61 -10.27 -8.05
CA ILE A 81 5.20 -10.35 -9.38
C ILE A 81 4.68 -11.61 -10.04
N GLU A 82 3.91 -11.44 -11.10
CA GLU A 82 3.25 -12.51 -11.85
C GLU A 82 3.41 -12.29 -13.34
N GLU A 83 3.19 -13.35 -14.10
CA GLU A 83 2.95 -13.29 -15.53
C GLU A 83 1.52 -13.74 -15.81
N VAL A 84 0.77 -12.90 -16.50
CA VAL A 84 -0.60 -13.18 -16.90
C VAL A 84 -0.72 -13.02 -18.41
N ARG A 85 -0.91 -14.12 -19.13
CA ARG A 85 -1.08 -14.13 -20.60
C ARG A 85 0.08 -13.45 -21.35
N GLY A 86 1.31 -13.69 -20.95
CA GLY A 86 2.50 -13.09 -21.56
C GLY A 86 2.80 -11.66 -21.13
N ALA A 87 1.98 -11.06 -20.26
CA ALA A 87 2.21 -9.73 -19.74
C ALA A 87 2.65 -9.78 -18.26
N GLY A 88 3.69 -9.02 -17.92
CA GLY A 88 4.14 -8.88 -16.54
C GLY A 88 3.13 -8.08 -15.70
N LEU A 89 2.71 -8.66 -14.59
CA LEU A 89 1.87 -8.01 -13.59
C LEU A 89 2.67 -7.83 -12.31
N SER A 90 2.70 -6.60 -11.79
CA SER A 90 3.38 -6.33 -10.52
C SER A 90 2.63 -5.32 -9.67
N ALA A 91 2.69 -5.51 -8.38
CA ALA A 91 2.21 -4.55 -7.40
C ALA A 91 3.10 -4.56 -6.16
N CYS A 92 3.11 -3.44 -5.45
CA CYS A 92 3.85 -3.26 -4.21
C CYS A 92 2.90 -2.71 -3.15
N LEU A 93 3.00 -3.23 -1.93
CA LEU A 93 2.32 -2.73 -0.74
C LEU A 93 3.39 -2.32 0.27
N THR A 94 3.22 -1.15 0.87
CA THR A 94 4.06 -0.69 1.98
C THR A 94 3.17 -0.20 3.12
N VAL A 95 3.62 -0.39 4.36
CA VAL A 95 3.04 0.22 5.55
C VAL A 95 4.09 1.13 6.17
N CYS A 96 3.74 2.39 6.37
CA CYS A 96 4.58 3.40 7.02
C CYS A 96 3.87 3.94 8.26
N LEU A 97 4.63 4.37 9.26
CA LEU A 97 4.09 5.00 10.46
C LEU A 97 4.55 6.47 10.49
N HIS A 98 3.61 7.40 10.44
CA HIS A 98 3.88 8.83 10.38
C HIS A 98 3.22 9.56 11.56
N SER A 99 3.69 10.79 11.85
CA SER A 99 2.93 11.72 12.66
C SER A 99 1.63 12.10 11.94
N ALA A 100 0.51 12.16 12.66
CA ALA A 100 -0.76 12.59 12.09
C ALA A 100 -0.69 14.03 11.53
N GLN A 101 0.21 14.86 12.09
CA GLN A 101 0.42 16.23 11.66
C GLN A 101 1.13 16.33 10.30
N ASP A 102 1.94 15.35 9.94
CA ASP A 102 2.72 15.34 8.69
C ASP A 102 1.95 14.74 7.52
N GLU A 103 0.77 14.13 7.77
CA GLU A 103 0.02 13.43 6.73
C GLU A 103 -0.95 14.37 5.98
N PRO A 104 -0.65 14.72 4.70
CA PRO A 104 -1.42 15.70 3.96
C PRO A 104 -2.83 15.21 3.61
N ASP A 105 -3.06 13.90 3.54
CA ASP A 105 -4.36 13.33 3.19
C ASP A 105 -5.38 13.52 4.31
N LEU A 106 -4.95 13.45 5.56
CA LEU A 106 -5.81 13.77 6.72
C LEU A 106 -6.21 15.24 6.74
N ARG A 107 -5.27 16.14 6.46
CA ARG A 107 -5.54 17.59 6.44
C ARG A 107 -6.52 17.99 5.34
N ARG A 108 -6.52 17.26 4.22
CA ARG A 108 -7.43 17.53 3.09
C ARG A 108 -8.81 16.94 3.29
N SER A 109 -8.92 15.76 3.90
CA SER A 109 -10.20 15.11 4.17
C SER A 109 -11.05 15.88 5.16
N SER A 110 -10.44 16.52 6.17
CA SER A 110 -11.14 17.38 7.12
C SER A 110 -11.79 18.61 6.46
N ARG A 111 -11.26 19.06 5.31
CA ARG A 111 -11.80 20.21 4.56
C ARG A 111 -12.86 19.84 3.50
N HIS A 112 -12.93 18.58 3.07
CA HIS A 112 -13.76 18.16 1.93
C HIS A 112 -14.63 16.93 2.23
N GLY A 113 -14.97 16.67 3.47
CA GLY A 113 -15.81 15.60 4.04
C GLY A 113 -16.78 14.84 3.11
N ARG A 114 -16.31 14.31 1.97
CA ARG A 114 -17.08 13.42 1.12
C ARG A 114 -16.81 11.98 1.55
N ASP A 115 -17.84 11.37 2.09
CA ASP A 115 -17.85 9.92 2.27
C ASP A 115 -17.73 9.25 0.89
N PHE A 116 -16.83 8.27 0.77
CA PHE A 116 -16.98 7.27 -0.28
C PHE A 116 -18.26 6.51 0.07
N GLY A 117 -19.37 6.98 -0.49
CA GLY A 117 -20.65 6.34 -0.30
C GLY A 117 -20.55 4.85 -0.61
N ARG A 118 -21.18 4.05 0.22
CA ARG A 118 -21.39 2.59 0.20
C ARG A 118 -20.71 1.83 -0.94
N PRO A 119 -19.95 0.77 -0.65
CA PRO A 119 -19.40 -0.10 -1.69
C PRO A 119 -20.57 -0.66 -2.49
N GLY A 120 -20.74 -0.22 -3.71
CA GLY A 120 -21.74 -0.83 -4.56
C GLY A 120 -22.23 -0.07 -5.77
N ARG A 121 -22.09 1.24 -5.89
CA ARG A 121 -22.69 1.89 -7.08
C ARG A 121 -21.86 2.97 -7.78
N ASP A 122 -20.97 3.69 -7.13
CA ASP A 122 -20.27 4.82 -7.77
C ASP A 122 -18.84 4.53 -8.26
N LEU A 123 -18.34 3.30 -8.03
CA LEU A 123 -17.07 2.80 -8.56
C LEU A 123 -17.25 1.84 -9.74
N LEU A 124 -18.46 1.77 -10.32
CA LEU A 124 -18.63 1.08 -11.59
C LEU A 124 -17.84 1.84 -12.67
N TRP A 125 -16.61 1.42 -12.85
CA TRP A 125 -15.92 1.53 -14.12
C TRP A 125 -16.75 0.73 -15.14
N HIS A 126 -17.81 1.37 -15.66
CA HIS A 126 -18.55 0.81 -16.78
C HIS A 126 -17.53 0.61 -17.90
N GLY A 127 -17.06 -0.62 -18.11
CA GLY A 127 -16.33 -1.22 -19.20
C GLY A 127 -15.83 -0.39 -20.38
N ARG A 128 -15.71 0.91 -20.26
CA ARG A 128 -15.10 1.77 -21.23
C ARG A 128 -13.61 1.85 -20.96
N ALA A 129 -12.81 1.40 -21.92
CA ALA A 129 -11.40 1.71 -22.00
C ALA A 129 -11.21 3.17 -21.57
N VAL A 130 -10.40 3.39 -20.52
CA VAL A 130 -10.03 4.74 -20.10
C VAL A 130 -9.39 5.37 -21.33
N PRO A 131 -10.00 6.41 -21.95
CA PRO A 131 -9.37 7.05 -23.08
C PRO A 131 -8.01 7.55 -22.58
N TYR A 132 -6.98 7.29 -23.31
CA TYR A 132 -5.65 7.87 -23.11
C TYR A 132 -5.84 9.39 -22.99
N LEU A 133 -5.86 9.89 -21.75
CA LEU A 133 -6.12 11.29 -21.48
C LEU A 133 -4.83 12.08 -21.62
N PRO A 134 -4.66 12.89 -22.67
CA PRO A 134 -3.47 13.73 -22.85
C PRO A 134 -3.53 15.02 -22.05
N SER A 135 -4.29 15.09 -20.96
CA SER A 135 -4.37 16.32 -20.16
C SER A 135 -3.85 16.10 -18.73
N ARG A 136 -2.93 16.95 -18.34
CA ARG A 136 -2.16 17.05 -17.09
C ARG A 136 -2.98 17.13 -15.78
N ARG A 137 -4.26 16.77 -15.73
CA ARG A 137 -5.03 16.67 -14.50
C ARG A 137 -5.02 15.21 -14.03
N TRP A 138 -4.06 14.91 -13.18
CA TRP A 138 -3.96 13.64 -12.46
C TRP A 138 -5.27 13.41 -11.71
N TRP A 139 -5.97 12.34 -12.08
CA TRP A 139 -7.18 11.94 -11.39
C TRP A 139 -6.82 11.52 -9.96
N ARG A 140 -7.44 12.15 -8.98
CA ARG A 140 -7.29 11.83 -7.56
C ARG A 140 -8.66 11.83 -6.90
N ARG A 141 -8.96 10.76 -6.19
CA ARG A 141 -10.11 10.67 -5.30
C ARG A 141 -9.65 10.58 -3.87
N VAL A 142 -10.34 11.26 -2.95
CA VAL A 142 -10.10 11.23 -1.51
C VAL A 142 -11.43 11.05 -0.82
N GLY A 143 -11.53 10.15 0.17
CA GLY A 143 -12.74 9.98 0.96
C GLY A 143 -12.50 9.10 2.18
N PHE A 144 -13.55 8.88 2.95
CA PHE A 144 -13.53 8.02 4.11
C PHE A 144 -13.90 6.59 3.75
N VAL A 145 -13.30 5.64 4.42
CA VAL A 145 -13.63 4.21 4.36
C VAL A 145 -13.64 3.65 5.78
N ASP A 146 -14.50 2.68 6.03
CA ASP A 146 -14.51 1.96 7.30
C ASP A 146 -13.82 0.62 7.10
N LEU A 147 -12.68 0.42 7.78
CA LEU A 147 -11.96 -0.85 7.79
C LEU A 147 -12.54 -1.74 8.90
N PRO A 148 -12.87 -3.00 8.62
CA PRO A 148 -13.60 -3.86 9.56
C PRO A 148 -12.96 -3.98 10.94
N ALA A 149 -11.61 -4.00 11.01
CA ALA A 149 -10.87 -4.22 12.25
C ALA A 149 -10.01 -3.02 12.70
N ALA A 150 -9.97 -1.93 11.91
CA ALA A 150 -9.14 -0.77 12.22
C ALA A 150 -9.94 0.54 12.29
N GLY A 151 -11.26 0.49 12.01
CA GLY A 151 -12.14 1.63 12.08
C GLY A 151 -12.04 2.59 10.89
N ARG A 152 -12.44 3.84 11.10
CA ARG A 152 -12.53 4.83 10.04
C ARG A 152 -11.15 5.29 9.58
N ALA A 153 -10.94 5.26 8.26
CA ALA A 153 -9.70 5.63 7.60
C ALA A 153 -9.97 6.60 6.43
N VAL A 154 -8.92 7.29 5.98
CA VAL A 154 -8.96 8.11 4.77
C VAL A 154 -8.32 7.32 3.63
N ARG A 155 -9.03 7.19 2.51
CA ARG A 155 -8.51 6.53 1.31
C ARG A 155 -8.31 7.53 0.20
N THR A 156 -7.14 7.47 -0.44
CA THR A 156 -6.81 8.24 -1.64
C THR A 156 -6.48 7.27 -2.76
N CYS A 157 -7.10 7.47 -3.93
CA CYS A 157 -6.77 6.75 -5.15
C CYS A 157 -6.33 7.77 -6.20
N ALA A 158 -5.21 7.50 -6.87
CA ALA A 158 -4.66 8.41 -7.86
C ALA A 158 -3.83 7.65 -8.90
N PHE A 159 -3.64 8.27 -10.06
CA PHE A 159 -2.53 7.93 -10.94
C PHE A 159 -1.38 8.89 -10.65
N GLU A 160 -0.21 8.36 -10.34
CA GLU A 160 0.98 9.15 -10.02
C GLU A 160 2.10 8.86 -11.00
N GLN A 161 2.83 9.91 -11.36
CA GLN A 161 4.03 9.78 -12.17
C GLN A 161 5.22 9.46 -11.27
N GLN A 162 5.93 8.39 -11.58
CA GLN A 162 7.15 8.03 -10.88
C GLN A 162 8.29 7.91 -11.89
N ARG A 163 9.42 8.51 -11.56
CA ARG A 163 10.66 8.29 -12.31
C ARG A 163 11.35 7.06 -11.74
N PRO A 164 11.76 6.11 -12.58
CA PRO A 164 12.60 4.98 -12.17
C PRO A 164 13.94 5.45 -11.61
N MET A 165 14.55 4.63 -10.76
CA MET A 165 15.85 4.97 -10.15
C MET A 165 17.01 4.96 -11.16
N ASP A 166 16.88 4.23 -12.23
CA ASP A 166 17.86 4.15 -13.32
C ASP A 166 17.83 5.33 -14.29
N GLY A 167 17.05 6.38 -13.97
CA GLY A 167 16.93 7.58 -14.80
C GLY A 167 16.06 7.40 -16.04
N GLY A 168 15.38 6.27 -16.17
CA GLY A 168 14.45 5.99 -17.27
C GLY A 168 13.26 6.97 -17.34
N PRO A 169 12.45 6.86 -18.41
CA PRO A 169 11.27 7.72 -18.58
C PRO A 169 10.29 7.55 -17.40
N ALA A 170 9.67 8.65 -17.03
CA ALA A 170 8.69 8.63 -15.95
C ALA A 170 7.48 7.78 -16.35
N ALA A 171 7.11 6.82 -15.51
CA ALA A 171 5.97 5.93 -15.71
C ALA A 171 4.80 6.32 -14.84
N ILE A 172 3.59 6.09 -15.34
CA ILE A 172 2.35 6.30 -14.58
C ILE A 172 2.08 5.03 -13.77
N ARG A 173 1.69 5.21 -12.51
CA ARG A 173 1.27 4.12 -11.61
C ARG A 173 -0.11 4.42 -11.03
N LEU A 174 -0.91 3.37 -10.87
CA LEU A 174 -2.05 3.39 -9.96
C LEU A 174 -1.50 3.38 -8.54
N VAL A 175 -1.96 4.29 -7.69
CA VAL A 175 -1.61 4.34 -6.27
C VAL A 175 -2.88 4.45 -5.45
N MET A 176 -3.05 3.58 -4.47
CA MET A 176 -4.08 3.66 -3.45
C MET A 176 -3.39 3.79 -2.08
N ARG A 177 -3.71 4.85 -1.34
CA ARG A 177 -3.26 5.03 0.05
C ARG A 177 -4.45 4.96 0.97
N THR A 178 -4.31 4.21 2.06
CA THR A 178 -5.28 4.17 3.15
C THR A 178 -4.57 4.61 4.41
N THR A 179 -4.97 5.75 4.94
CA THR A 179 -4.40 6.37 6.15
C THR A 179 -5.29 6.06 7.32
N VAL A 180 -4.78 5.29 8.27
CA VAL A 180 -5.50 4.76 9.44
C VAL A 180 -4.97 5.43 10.70
N PRO A 181 -5.79 6.19 11.45
CA PRO A 181 -5.37 6.72 12.74
C PRO A 181 -5.01 5.60 13.72
N ILE A 182 -3.89 5.72 14.42
CA ILE A 182 -3.48 4.75 15.43
C ILE A 182 -4.19 5.11 16.74
N PRO A 183 -5.00 4.20 17.32
CA PRO A 183 -5.72 4.47 18.55
C PRO A 183 -4.79 4.89 19.69
N GLY A 184 -5.14 5.97 20.39
CA GLY A 184 -4.37 6.47 21.54
C GLY A 184 -3.07 7.21 21.24
N LEU A 185 -2.66 7.31 19.96
CA LEU A 185 -1.44 8.01 19.54
C LEU A 185 -1.76 9.15 18.56
N ASP A 186 -0.90 10.18 18.52
CA ASP A 186 -0.93 11.22 17.46
C ASP A 186 -0.13 10.74 16.23
N ARG A 187 -0.42 9.52 15.80
CA ARG A 187 0.25 8.86 14.67
C ARG A 187 -0.76 8.15 13.78
N VAL A 188 -0.33 7.87 12.58
CA VAL A 188 -1.12 7.15 11.57
C VAL A 188 -0.31 6.03 10.94
N ALA A 189 -0.99 4.95 10.58
CA ALA A 189 -0.47 3.96 9.66
C ALA A 189 -0.92 4.32 8.24
N VAL A 190 0.02 4.45 7.32
CA VAL A 190 -0.23 4.71 5.90
C VAL A 190 0.06 3.45 5.11
N ILE A 191 -1.00 2.80 4.63
CA ILE A 191 -0.93 1.61 3.78
C ILE A 191 -0.97 2.11 2.33
N SER A 192 0.12 1.92 1.59
CA SER A 192 0.21 2.33 0.18
C SER A 192 0.33 1.12 -0.72
N CYS A 193 -0.63 0.96 -1.63
CA CYS A 193 -0.60 -0.04 -2.69
C CYS A 193 -0.34 0.66 -4.02
N ALA A 194 0.57 0.13 -4.84
CA ALA A 194 0.93 0.73 -6.12
C ALA A 194 1.18 -0.33 -7.20
N SER A 195 0.80 -0.02 -8.44
CA SER A 195 1.08 -0.88 -9.61
C SER A 195 1.30 -0.04 -10.87
N PRO A 196 2.27 -0.41 -11.73
CA PRO A 196 2.43 0.19 -13.04
C PRO A 196 1.40 -0.30 -14.07
N ASN A 197 0.65 -1.34 -13.77
CA ASN A 197 -0.32 -1.99 -14.67
C ASN A 197 -1.65 -1.21 -14.71
N THR A 198 -1.60 0.04 -15.15
CA THR A 198 -2.75 0.97 -15.12
C THR A 198 -3.94 0.50 -15.96
N GLY A 199 -3.73 -0.32 -16.99
CA GLY A 199 -4.80 -0.95 -17.77
C GLY A 199 -5.67 -1.93 -16.95
N LEU A 200 -5.17 -2.42 -15.79
CA LEU A 200 -5.88 -3.30 -14.88
C LEU A 200 -6.38 -2.55 -13.63
N ALA A 201 -6.44 -1.22 -13.67
CA ALA A 201 -6.78 -0.39 -12.53
C ALA A 201 -8.06 -0.82 -11.78
N PRO A 202 -9.18 -1.21 -12.42
CA PRO A 202 -10.36 -1.65 -11.70
C PRO A 202 -10.13 -2.93 -10.87
N ALA A 203 -9.47 -3.93 -11.45
CA ALA A 203 -9.17 -5.20 -10.76
C ALA A 203 -8.15 -5.00 -9.64
N LEU A 204 -7.10 -4.20 -9.90
CA LEU A 204 -6.09 -3.86 -8.90
C LEU A 204 -6.68 -3.05 -7.75
N HIS A 205 -7.63 -2.15 -8.04
CA HIS A 205 -8.32 -1.39 -7.01
C HIS A 205 -9.07 -2.32 -6.06
N GLY A 206 -9.88 -3.26 -6.59
CA GLY A 206 -10.58 -4.25 -5.79
C GLY A 206 -9.63 -5.10 -4.95
N LEU A 207 -8.55 -5.60 -5.54
CA LEU A 207 -7.50 -6.34 -4.81
C LEU A 207 -6.90 -5.52 -3.66
N PHE A 208 -6.58 -4.24 -3.90
CA PHE A 208 -6.02 -3.37 -2.89
C PHE A 208 -7.02 -3.05 -1.78
N GLU A 209 -8.30 -2.93 -2.10
CA GLU A 209 -9.37 -2.79 -1.10
C GLU A 209 -9.47 -4.01 -0.21
N GLU A 210 -9.51 -5.21 -0.79
CA GLU A 210 -9.57 -6.47 -0.04
C GLU A 210 -8.35 -6.64 0.88
N VAL A 211 -7.14 -6.40 0.37
CA VAL A 211 -5.92 -6.48 1.17
C VAL A 211 -5.93 -5.46 2.32
N THR A 212 -6.29 -4.22 2.05
CA THR A 212 -6.32 -3.19 3.10
C THR A 212 -7.43 -3.41 4.12
N ALA A 213 -8.53 -4.08 3.77
CA ALA A 213 -9.60 -4.45 4.70
C ALA A 213 -9.15 -5.46 5.76
N THR A 214 -8.07 -6.21 5.50
CA THR A 214 -7.50 -7.16 6.48
C THR A 214 -6.62 -6.48 7.53
N PHE A 215 -6.30 -5.19 7.35
CA PHE A 215 -5.44 -4.47 8.27
C PHE A 215 -6.08 -4.33 9.64
N ARG A 216 -5.33 -4.67 10.69
CA ARG A 216 -5.76 -4.52 12.08
C ARG A 216 -4.57 -4.21 12.99
N PHE A 217 -4.84 -3.42 14.02
CA PHE A 217 -3.93 -3.24 15.13
C PHE A 217 -4.05 -4.39 16.11
N ILE A 218 -2.95 -4.78 16.73
CA ILE A 218 -2.89 -5.79 17.77
C ILE A 218 -2.34 -5.12 19.03
N HIS A 219 -2.98 -5.41 20.15
CA HIS A 219 -2.45 -5.14 21.46
C HIS A 219 -2.07 -6.47 22.11
N ASP A 220 -0.83 -6.60 22.54
CA ASP A 220 -0.34 -7.76 23.26
C ASP A 220 -0.10 -7.37 24.71
N PRO A 221 -1.00 -7.78 25.63
CA PRO A 221 -0.89 -7.38 27.04
C PRO A 221 0.35 -7.96 27.74
N GLN A 222 1.11 -8.84 27.10
CA GLN A 222 2.33 -9.45 27.64
C GLN A 222 3.61 -8.76 27.16
N LEU A 223 3.52 -7.88 26.16
CA LEU A 223 4.70 -7.13 25.71
C LEU A 223 4.85 -5.84 26.54
N PRO A 224 6.07 -5.50 26.97
CA PRO A 224 6.32 -4.18 27.58
C PRO A 224 5.96 -3.11 26.57
N GLU A 225 5.37 -1.99 27.05
CA GLU A 225 5.04 -0.84 26.20
C GLU A 225 6.31 -0.40 25.45
N LEU A 226 6.39 -0.72 24.18
CA LEU A 226 7.41 -0.17 23.29
C LEU A 226 7.06 1.30 23.07
N GLU A 227 7.97 2.21 23.44
CA GLU A 227 7.89 3.60 23.01
C GLU A 227 8.08 3.63 21.47
N LEU A 228 6.97 3.76 20.75
CA LEU A 228 6.92 3.92 19.29
C LEU A 228 7.12 5.41 18.91
#